data_dd0c83c088760e04e75985837429e1f1
#
_entry.id   dd0c83c088760e04e75985837429e1f1
#
_cell.length_a   1.000
_cell.length_b   1.000
_cell.length_c   1.000
_cell.angle_alpha   90.00
_cell.angle_beta   90.00
_cell.angle_gamma   90.00
#
_symmetry.space_group_name_H-M   'P 1'
#
loop_
_entity.id
_entity.type
_entity.pdbx_description
1 polymer ?
#
loop_
_entity_poly.entity_id
_entity_poly.type
_entity_poly.pdbx_seq_one_letter_code
_entity_poly.pdbx_strand_id
1 'polypeptide(L)'
;QLMQPFCKTAEITGMQDPYHYRNKVHAVFARKKDGTIISGVYEEGTHRVVPVEAYQIEDEKADAIINDIPGLLKSFKIKTYNEDTGYGLLRHVLIRRGFTTGEIMVVLVLGSPVMPSKNNFVKALRKLHPEITTVVLNVNDKRTSMVLGDRETTIYGKGYIEDVLCGLTFRISSKSFYQIN
;
A
#
# COMPACT_ATOMS: atom_id res chain seq x y z
N GLN A 1 6.80 28.63 -21.89
CA GLN A 1 6.22 29.74 -22.70
C GLN A 1 5.36 30.69 -21.84
N LEU A 2 4.52 30.18 -20.91
CA LEU A 2 3.63 31.02 -20.07
C LEU A 2 4.38 32.00 -19.16
N MET A 3 5.58 31.66 -18.71
CA MET A 3 6.38 32.50 -17.81
C MET A 3 7.33 33.48 -18.52
N GLN A 4 7.54 33.31 -19.82
CA GLN A 4 8.45 34.18 -20.59
C GLN A 4 8.18 35.69 -20.46
N PRO A 5 6.91 36.18 -20.38
CA PRO A 5 6.67 37.61 -20.18
C PRO A 5 7.08 38.14 -18.80
N PHE A 6 7.30 37.28 -17.83
CA PHE A 6 7.55 37.65 -16.43
C PHE A 6 8.98 37.41 -15.99
N CYS A 7 9.62 36.34 -16.48
CA CYS A 7 10.98 35.99 -16.09
C CYS A 7 11.68 35.09 -17.12
N LYS A 8 13.01 35.01 -17.06
CA LYS A 8 13.79 34.01 -17.78
C LYS A 8 13.61 32.67 -17.08
N THR A 9 13.09 31.68 -17.79
CA THR A 9 12.96 30.31 -17.27
C THR A 9 14.25 29.53 -17.53
N ALA A 10 14.68 28.75 -16.53
CA ALA A 10 15.74 27.77 -16.71
C ALA A 10 15.23 26.56 -17.51
N GLU A 11 16.13 25.72 -17.96
CA GLU A 11 15.79 24.44 -18.55
C GLU A 11 15.15 23.51 -17.51
N ILE A 12 14.27 22.64 -17.97
CA ILE A 12 13.62 21.64 -17.11
C ILE A 12 14.66 20.58 -16.74
N THR A 13 14.86 20.36 -15.43
CA THR A 13 15.65 19.24 -14.94
C THR A 13 14.73 18.02 -14.82
N GLY A 14 14.90 17.07 -15.74
CA GLY A 14 14.15 15.81 -15.73
C GLY A 14 14.72 14.81 -14.70
N MET A 15 13.89 13.85 -14.29
CA MET A 15 14.30 12.70 -13.52
C MET A 15 15.16 11.77 -14.39
N GLN A 16 16.30 11.30 -13.90
CA GLN A 16 17.19 10.41 -14.67
C GLN A 16 16.56 9.04 -14.93
N ASP A 17 15.93 8.45 -13.90
CA ASP A 17 15.15 7.21 -14.01
C ASP A 17 13.72 7.46 -13.52
N PRO A 18 12.75 7.61 -14.45
CA PRO A 18 11.37 7.93 -14.12
C PRO A 18 10.52 6.70 -13.76
N TYR A 19 11.15 5.54 -13.55
CA TYR A 19 10.46 4.30 -13.23
C TYR A 19 10.68 3.90 -11.77
N HIS A 20 9.74 3.16 -11.21
CA HIS A 20 9.78 2.50 -9.90
C HIS A 20 10.21 3.38 -8.71
N TYR A 21 10.05 4.72 -8.85
CA TYR A 21 10.46 5.69 -7.83
C TYR A 21 9.46 5.85 -6.68
N ARG A 22 8.23 5.36 -6.84
CA ARG A 22 7.15 5.61 -5.90
C ARG A 22 7.29 4.75 -4.64
N ASN A 23 7.59 5.40 -3.52
CA ASN A 23 7.86 4.75 -2.23
C ASN A 23 6.61 4.45 -1.39
N LYS A 24 5.44 4.85 -1.85
CA LYS A 24 4.15 4.62 -1.22
C LYS A 24 3.16 4.11 -2.25
N VAL A 25 2.74 2.88 -2.06
CA VAL A 25 1.87 2.12 -2.96
C VAL A 25 0.59 1.75 -2.25
N HIS A 26 -0.51 1.73 -2.97
CA HIS A 26 -1.83 1.42 -2.43
C HIS A 26 -2.59 0.53 -3.41
N ALA A 27 -3.12 -0.58 -2.92
CA ALA A 27 -3.92 -1.50 -3.71
C ALA A 27 -5.27 -1.82 -3.04
N VAL A 28 -6.26 -2.09 -3.87
CA VAL A 28 -7.56 -2.64 -3.50
C VAL A 28 -7.69 -4.07 -3.99
N PHE A 29 -8.61 -4.83 -3.39
CA PHE A 29 -8.81 -6.25 -3.72
C PHE A 29 -10.28 -6.52 -3.97
N ALA A 30 -10.55 -7.34 -4.98
CA ALA A 30 -11.90 -7.80 -5.25
C ALA A 30 -11.93 -9.30 -5.51
N ARG A 31 -13.07 -9.92 -5.25
CA ARG A 31 -13.32 -11.32 -5.61
C ARG A 31 -14.22 -11.36 -6.83
N LYS A 32 -13.75 -12.01 -7.89
CA LYS A 32 -14.54 -12.29 -9.09
C LYS A 32 -15.62 -13.36 -8.82
N LYS A 33 -16.56 -13.48 -9.73
CA LYS A 33 -17.65 -14.50 -9.64
C LYS A 33 -17.13 -15.94 -9.63
N ASP A 34 -16.01 -16.20 -10.29
CA ASP A 34 -15.31 -17.49 -10.30
C ASP A 34 -14.53 -17.79 -9.02
N GLY A 35 -14.54 -16.86 -8.04
CA GLY A 35 -13.83 -16.98 -6.79
C GLY A 35 -12.38 -16.49 -6.80
N THR A 36 -11.85 -16.08 -7.96
CA THR A 36 -10.50 -15.50 -8.08
C THR A 36 -10.43 -14.16 -7.35
N ILE A 37 -9.37 -13.95 -6.58
CA ILE A 37 -9.08 -12.67 -5.95
C ILE A 37 -8.10 -11.92 -6.84
N ILE A 38 -8.42 -10.67 -7.13
CA ILE A 38 -7.59 -9.75 -7.92
C ILE A 38 -7.18 -8.55 -7.06
N SER A 39 -6.02 -7.99 -7.38
CA SER A 39 -5.52 -6.69 -6.86
C SER A 39 -5.46 -5.65 -7.97
N GLY A 40 -5.55 -4.39 -7.61
CA GLY A 40 -5.46 -3.30 -8.57
C GLY A 40 -5.94 -1.97 -8.00
N VAL A 41 -6.55 -1.15 -8.85
CA VAL A 41 -7.13 0.16 -8.50
C VAL A 41 -8.61 0.20 -8.85
N TYR A 42 -9.34 1.12 -8.23
CA TYR A 42 -10.72 1.37 -8.66
C TYR A 42 -10.74 2.10 -9.99
N GLU A 43 -11.63 1.67 -10.88
CA GLU A 43 -12.02 2.45 -12.05
C GLU A 43 -12.66 3.77 -11.59
N GLU A 44 -12.34 4.84 -12.28
CA GLU A 44 -12.81 6.19 -11.94
C GLU A 44 -14.34 6.23 -11.75
N GLY A 45 -14.77 6.81 -10.64
CA GLY A 45 -16.18 6.96 -10.30
C GLY A 45 -16.90 5.67 -9.90
N THR A 46 -16.20 4.56 -9.73
CA THR A 46 -16.79 3.26 -9.39
C THR A 46 -16.02 2.54 -8.28
N HIS A 47 -16.56 1.41 -7.76
CA HIS A 47 -15.85 0.46 -6.91
C HIS A 47 -15.42 -0.81 -7.69
N ARG A 48 -15.41 -0.76 -9.02
CA ARG A 48 -14.92 -1.85 -9.84
C ARG A 48 -13.40 -1.86 -9.82
N VAL A 49 -12.80 -2.99 -9.40
CA VAL A 49 -11.34 -3.14 -9.39
C VAL A 49 -10.86 -3.51 -10.79
N VAL A 50 -9.98 -2.68 -11.33
CA VAL A 50 -9.21 -2.97 -12.54
C VAL A 50 -7.93 -3.67 -12.12
N PRO A 51 -7.69 -4.92 -12.57
CA PRO A 51 -6.50 -5.66 -12.17
C PRO A 51 -5.25 -5.02 -12.78
N VAL A 52 -4.22 -4.87 -11.96
CA VAL A 52 -2.90 -4.42 -12.37
C VAL A 52 -1.86 -5.29 -11.68
N GLU A 53 -0.96 -5.88 -12.46
CA GLU A 53 0.09 -6.77 -11.94
C GLU A 53 1.42 -6.04 -11.73
N ALA A 54 1.69 -5.02 -12.52
CA ALA A 54 2.89 -4.21 -12.42
C ALA A 54 2.62 -2.76 -12.84
N TYR A 55 3.16 -1.84 -12.09
CA TYR A 55 3.09 -0.41 -12.39
C TYR A 55 4.47 0.11 -12.79
N GLN A 56 4.51 0.98 -13.80
CA GLN A 56 5.78 1.55 -14.24
C GLN A 56 6.46 2.45 -13.21
N ILE A 57 5.69 3.07 -12.32
CA ILE A 57 6.22 4.04 -11.36
C ILE A 57 6.27 3.52 -9.92
N GLU A 58 5.54 2.45 -9.59
CA GLU A 58 5.51 1.88 -8.25
C GLU A 58 6.74 1.01 -7.98
N ASP A 59 7.13 0.91 -6.72
CA ASP A 59 8.24 0.07 -6.29
C ASP A 59 7.98 -1.41 -6.59
N GLU A 60 8.89 -2.08 -7.27
CA GLU A 60 8.75 -3.49 -7.70
C GLU A 60 8.56 -4.45 -6.52
N LYS A 61 9.19 -4.19 -5.36
CA LYS A 61 8.99 -5.03 -4.17
C LYS A 61 7.60 -4.84 -3.58
N ALA A 62 7.07 -3.61 -3.64
CA ALA A 62 5.69 -3.34 -3.24
C ALA A 62 4.70 -4.07 -4.16
N ASP A 63 4.91 -4.04 -5.47
CA ASP A 63 4.10 -4.80 -6.44
C ASP A 63 4.14 -6.31 -6.16
N ALA A 64 5.33 -6.87 -5.92
CA ALA A 64 5.50 -8.29 -5.60
C ALA A 64 4.71 -8.67 -4.32
N ILE A 65 4.80 -7.86 -3.26
CA ILE A 65 4.05 -8.08 -2.03
C ILE A 65 2.53 -8.05 -2.30
N ILE A 66 2.05 -7.05 -3.06
CA ILE A 66 0.62 -6.92 -3.39
C ILE A 66 0.13 -8.14 -4.17
N ASN A 67 0.92 -8.62 -5.13
CA ASN A 67 0.57 -9.75 -6.00
C ASN A 67 0.48 -11.08 -5.24
N ASP A 68 1.20 -11.25 -4.13
CA ASP A 68 1.16 -12.47 -3.31
C ASP A 68 0.01 -12.46 -2.29
N ILE A 69 -0.53 -11.29 -1.93
CA ILE A 69 -1.63 -11.18 -0.96
C ILE A 69 -2.89 -11.95 -1.37
N PRO A 70 -3.37 -11.97 -2.63
CA PRO A 70 -4.51 -12.78 -3.05
C PRO A 70 -4.41 -14.25 -2.69
N GLY A 71 -3.23 -14.85 -2.85
CA GLY A 71 -2.93 -16.23 -2.46
C GLY A 71 -3.08 -16.45 -0.94
N LEU A 72 -2.57 -15.52 -0.14
CA LEU A 72 -2.70 -15.54 1.30
C LEU A 72 -4.16 -15.35 1.74
N LEU A 73 -4.90 -14.41 1.14
CA LEU A 73 -6.32 -14.22 1.45
C LEU A 73 -7.12 -15.49 1.21
N LYS A 74 -6.85 -16.22 0.12
CA LYS A 74 -7.47 -17.50 -0.18
C LYS A 74 -7.12 -18.56 0.87
N SER A 75 -5.83 -18.69 1.22
CA SER A 75 -5.33 -19.69 2.16
C SER A 75 -5.87 -19.48 3.58
N PHE A 76 -5.99 -18.25 4.02
CA PHE A 76 -6.51 -17.88 5.35
C PHE A 76 -8.03 -17.64 5.36
N LYS A 77 -8.72 -17.84 4.25
CA LYS A 77 -10.17 -17.62 4.08
C LYS A 77 -10.60 -16.19 4.46
N ILE A 78 -9.73 -15.21 4.23
CA ILE A 78 -10.03 -13.80 4.45
C ILE A 78 -10.78 -13.26 3.25
N LYS A 79 -11.91 -12.60 3.49
CA LYS A 79 -12.74 -12.03 2.44
C LYS A 79 -12.27 -10.62 2.09
N THR A 80 -12.23 -10.30 0.80
CA THR A 80 -12.07 -8.93 0.32
C THR A 80 -13.30 -8.10 0.71
N TYR A 81 -13.08 -6.84 1.08
CA TYR A 81 -14.17 -5.93 1.42
C TYR A 81 -14.85 -5.42 0.14
N ASN A 82 -16.17 -5.32 0.17
CA ASN A 82 -16.96 -4.73 -0.90
C ASN A 82 -17.55 -3.42 -0.40
N GLU A 83 -17.16 -2.31 -1.03
CA GLU A 83 -17.55 -0.95 -0.60
C GLU A 83 -19.05 -0.70 -0.76
N ASP A 84 -19.72 -1.33 -1.73
CA ASP A 84 -21.15 -1.14 -1.99
C ASP A 84 -22.01 -1.82 -0.92
N THR A 85 -21.61 -3.03 -0.51
CA THR A 85 -22.38 -3.83 0.45
C THR A 85 -21.89 -3.68 1.89
N GLY A 86 -20.65 -3.22 2.10
CA GLY A 86 -20.00 -3.17 3.42
C GLY A 86 -19.59 -4.55 3.93
N TYR A 87 -19.58 -5.58 3.07
CA TYR A 87 -19.26 -6.95 3.47
C TYR A 87 -17.82 -7.32 3.12
N GLY A 88 -17.17 -8.03 4.03
CA GLY A 88 -15.79 -8.49 3.90
C GLY A 88 -14.88 -7.89 4.96
N LEU A 89 -13.59 -8.14 4.84
CA LEU A 89 -12.62 -7.74 5.86
C LEU A 89 -11.51 -6.85 5.29
N LEU A 90 -10.71 -7.35 4.33
CA LEU A 90 -9.58 -6.59 3.79
C LEU A 90 -10.07 -5.57 2.75
N ARG A 91 -9.93 -4.29 3.07
CA ARG A 91 -10.30 -3.16 2.19
C ARG A 91 -9.16 -2.76 1.28
N HIS A 92 -8.01 -2.41 1.90
CA HIS A 92 -6.85 -1.91 1.19
C HIS A 92 -5.56 -2.51 1.76
N VAL A 93 -4.52 -2.49 0.97
CA VAL A 93 -3.15 -2.66 1.44
C VAL A 93 -2.37 -1.43 1.04
N LEU A 94 -1.69 -0.82 2.01
CA LEU A 94 -0.76 0.27 1.80
C LEU A 94 0.64 -0.24 2.09
N ILE A 95 1.57 -0.01 1.18
CA ILE A 95 2.98 -0.34 1.36
C ILE A 95 3.79 0.95 1.35
N ARG A 96 4.74 1.04 2.26
CA ARG A 96 5.72 2.13 2.30
C ARG A 96 7.12 1.54 2.34
N ARG A 97 8.02 2.12 1.58
CA ARG A 97 9.41 1.71 1.51
C ARG A 97 10.33 2.88 1.81
N GLY A 98 11.36 2.66 2.63
CA GLY A 98 12.52 3.50 2.72
C GLY A 98 13.53 3.08 1.66
N PHE A 99 13.83 3.92 0.68
CA PHE A 99 14.73 3.56 -0.41
C PHE A 99 16.16 3.37 0.05
N THR A 100 16.64 4.24 0.95
CA THR A 100 18.00 4.18 1.46
C THR A 100 18.21 3.04 2.45
N THR A 101 17.21 2.80 3.32
CA THR A 101 17.30 1.75 4.36
C THR A 101 16.84 0.39 3.87
N GLY A 102 16.02 0.35 2.83
CA GLY A 102 15.34 -0.88 2.37
C GLY A 102 14.21 -1.36 3.27
N GLU A 103 13.88 -0.63 4.36
CA GLU A 103 12.79 -1.00 5.25
C GLU A 103 11.43 -0.93 4.56
N ILE A 104 10.59 -1.94 4.80
CA ILE A 104 9.24 -2.02 4.20
C ILE A 104 8.19 -2.15 5.31
N MET A 105 7.19 -1.27 5.24
CA MET A 105 5.97 -1.34 6.04
C MET A 105 4.80 -1.82 5.19
N VAL A 106 4.07 -2.80 5.71
CA VAL A 106 2.78 -3.22 5.15
C VAL A 106 1.67 -2.81 6.12
N VAL A 107 0.70 -2.05 5.61
CA VAL A 107 -0.50 -1.67 6.36
C VAL A 107 -1.69 -2.41 5.77
N LEU A 108 -2.28 -3.30 6.56
CA LEU A 108 -3.51 -4.01 6.20
C LEU A 108 -4.70 -3.20 6.71
N VAL A 109 -5.48 -2.64 5.80
CA VAL A 109 -6.67 -1.84 6.15
C VAL A 109 -7.89 -2.74 6.14
N LEU A 110 -8.55 -2.81 7.29
CA LEU A 110 -9.64 -3.72 7.56
C LEU A 110 -10.96 -2.98 7.77
N GLY A 111 -12.06 -3.56 7.30
CA GLY A 111 -13.43 -3.07 7.57
C GLY A 111 -13.93 -3.39 9.00
N SER A 112 -13.16 -4.16 9.79
CA SER A 112 -13.48 -4.48 11.19
C SER A 112 -12.20 -4.74 11.98
N PRO A 113 -12.22 -4.62 13.34
CA PRO A 113 -11.01 -4.73 14.16
C PRO A 113 -10.49 -6.16 14.33
N VAL A 114 -11.26 -7.16 13.95
CA VAL A 114 -10.91 -8.58 14.17
C VAL A 114 -10.42 -9.21 12.88
N MET A 115 -9.14 -9.57 12.85
CA MET A 115 -8.56 -10.35 11.75
C MET A 115 -8.28 -11.78 12.24
N PRO A 116 -8.97 -12.78 11.68
CA PRO A 116 -8.70 -14.18 12.02
C PRO A 116 -7.27 -14.57 11.66
N SER A 117 -6.64 -15.36 12.53
CA SER A 117 -5.29 -15.89 12.30
C SER A 117 -4.22 -14.85 11.94
N LYS A 118 -4.35 -13.61 12.39
CA LYS A 118 -3.47 -12.48 12.02
C LYS A 118 -1.98 -12.80 12.15
N ASN A 119 -1.57 -13.47 13.23
CA ASN A 119 -0.16 -13.81 13.47
C ASN A 119 0.37 -14.82 12.45
N ASN A 120 -0.44 -15.82 12.09
CA ASN A 120 -0.06 -16.81 11.08
C ASN A 120 -0.05 -16.18 9.67
N PHE A 121 -0.98 -15.28 9.37
CA PHE A 121 -1.00 -14.51 8.13
C PHE A 121 0.30 -13.71 7.98
N VAL A 122 0.69 -12.94 9.01
CA VAL A 122 1.92 -12.15 8.99
C VAL A 122 3.16 -13.05 8.87
N LYS A 123 3.18 -14.19 9.57
CA LYS A 123 4.27 -15.17 9.44
C LYS A 123 4.39 -15.71 8.02
N ALA A 124 3.27 -16.03 7.37
CA ALA A 124 3.24 -16.50 5.99
C ALA A 124 3.68 -15.41 5.01
N LEU A 125 3.16 -14.18 5.17
CA LEU A 125 3.55 -13.03 4.35
C LEU A 125 5.06 -12.76 4.44
N ARG A 126 5.63 -12.77 5.65
CA ARG A 126 7.07 -12.57 5.86
C ARG A 126 7.93 -13.75 5.42
N LYS A 127 7.38 -14.94 5.29
CA LYS A 127 8.09 -16.07 4.69
C LYS A 127 8.29 -15.86 3.18
N LEU A 128 7.34 -15.23 2.51
CA LEU A 128 7.44 -14.86 1.09
C LEU A 128 8.32 -13.61 0.91
N HIS A 129 8.18 -12.63 1.83
CA HIS A 129 8.83 -11.33 1.78
C HIS A 129 9.57 -11.03 3.09
N PRO A 130 10.76 -11.62 3.30
CA PRO A 130 11.53 -11.45 4.55
C PRO A 130 12.01 -10.02 4.79
N GLU A 131 12.05 -9.18 3.76
CA GLU A 131 12.39 -7.76 3.81
C GLU A 131 11.32 -6.89 4.50
N ILE A 132 10.12 -7.40 4.76
CA ILE A 132 9.09 -6.67 5.51
C ILE A 132 9.56 -6.48 6.95
N THR A 133 9.78 -5.23 7.35
CA THR A 133 10.28 -4.85 8.68
C THR A 133 9.17 -4.56 9.68
N THR A 134 7.99 -4.15 9.21
CA THR A 134 6.84 -3.89 10.09
C THR A 134 5.50 -4.13 9.40
N VAL A 135 4.52 -4.61 10.17
CA VAL A 135 3.14 -4.80 9.71
C VAL A 135 2.18 -4.14 10.69
N VAL A 136 1.29 -3.30 10.17
CA VAL A 136 0.28 -2.56 10.92
C VAL A 136 -1.11 -2.99 10.46
N LEU A 137 -2.02 -3.23 11.39
CA LEU A 137 -3.45 -3.29 11.13
C LEU A 137 -4.03 -1.88 11.31
N ASN A 138 -4.71 -1.39 10.30
CA ASN A 138 -5.51 -0.17 10.37
C ASN A 138 -6.98 -0.55 10.23
N VAL A 139 -7.85 0.02 11.06
CA VAL A 139 -9.28 -0.23 11.02
C VAL A 139 -9.99 0.98 10.44
N ASN A 140 -10.58 0.78 9.28
CA ASN A 140 -11.45 1.74 8.62
C ASN A 140 -12.84 1.12 8.41
N ASP A 141 -13.69 1.23 9.41
CA ASP A 141 -15.06 0.72 9.45
C ASP A 141 -16.12 1.77 9.00
N LYS A 142 -15.66 2.94 8.55
CA LYS A 142 -16.53 4.02 8.09
C LYS A 142 -16.75 3.94 6.57
N ARG A 143 -17.92 4.38 6.11
CA ARG A 143 -18.16 4.64 4.69
C ARG A 143 -17.51 5.98 4.31
N THR A 144 -16.32 5.92 3.74
CA THR A 144 -15.51 7.09 3.42
C THR A 144 -14.54 6.76 2.27
N SER A 145 -14.18 7.77 1.50
CA SER A 145 -13.11 7.69 0.48
C SER A 145 -11.70 7.67 1.08
N MET A 146 -11.57 7.91 2.39
CA MET A 146 -10.28 7.83 3.07
C MET A 146 -9.81 6.38 3.14
N VAL A 147 -8.56 6.14 2.76
CA VAL A 147 -7.96 4.79 2.80
C VAL A 147 -7.75 4.34 4.25
N LEU A 148 -7.15 5.18 5.08
CA LEU A 148 -6.81 4.86 6.47
C LEU A 148 -7.89 5.34 7.43
N GLY A 149 -8.25 4.47 8.37
CA GLY A 149 -9.08 4.82 9.52
C GLY A 149 -8.26 5.35 10.70
N ASP A 150 -8.94 5.62 11.81
CA ASP A 150 -8.34 6.28 12.97
C ASP A 150 -7.55 5.31 13.86
N ARG A 151 -7.96 4.04 13.93
CA ARG A 151 -7.41 3.03 14.83
C ARG A 151 -6.35 2.19 14.15
N GLU A 152 -5.19 2.06 14.80
CA GLU A 152 -4.08 1.24 14.31
C GLU A 152 -3.51 0.35 15.43
N THR A 153 -3.00 -0.79 15.02
CA THR A 153 -2.30 -1.73 15.91
C THR A 153 -1.12 -2.32 15.16
N THR A 154 0.07 -2.15 15.71
CA THR A 154 1.26 -2.84 15.22
C THR A 154 1.18 -4.31 15.58
N ILE A 155 1.25 -5.20 14.59
CA ILE A 155 1.21 -6.66 14.80
C ILE A 155 2.55 -7.33 14.53
N TYR A 156 3.47 -6.61 13.90
CA TYR A 156 4.85 -7.03 13.72
C TYR A 156 5.77 -5.81 13.56
N GLY A 157 6.98 -5.86 14.12
CA GLY A 157 8.00 -4.83 14.00
C GLY A 157 7.73 -3.60 14.86
N LYS A 158 8.31 -2.46 14.44
CA LYS A 158 8.30 -1.20 15.20
C LYS A 158 7.01 -0.36 15.04
N GLY A 159 6.21 -0.62 14.00
CA GLY A 159 5.05 0.21 13.63
C GLY A 159 5.42 1.45 12.79
N TYR A 160 6.67 1.60 12.43
CA TYR A 160 7.20 2.63 11.53
C TYR A 160 8.37 2.06 10.75
N ILE A 161 8.75 2.75 9.68
CA ILE A 161 10.01 2.55 8.98
C ILE A 161 10.88 3.78 9.12
N GLU A 162 12.17 3.63 8.88
CA GLU A 162 13.10 4.74 8.79
C GLU A 162 13.63 4.86 7.36
N ASP A 163 13.87 6.09 6.92
CA ASP A 163 14.57 6.36 5.67
C ASP A 163 15.55 7.51 5.86
N VAL A 164 16.57 7.58 5.01
CA VAL A 164 17.60 8.63 5.09
C VAL A 164 17.50 9.53 3.86
N LEU A 165 17.30 10.81 4.10
CA LEU A 165 17.26 11.84 3.06
C LEU A 165 18.15 13.00 3.45
N CYS A 166 19.08 13.38 2.57
CA CYS A 166 20.05 14.46 2.82
C CYS A 166 20.83 14.32 4.14
N GLY A 167 21.19 13.09 4.52
CA GLY A 167 21.90 12.78 5.75
C GLY A 167 21.06 12.80 7.03
N LEU A 168 19.76 13.04 6.94
CA LEU A 168 18.83 13.03 8.06
C LEU A 168 17.97 11.76 8.04
N THR A 169 17.78 11.16 9.21
CA THR A 169 16.92 9.99 9.37
C THR A 169 15.48 10.42 9.69
N PHE A 170 14.55 9.96 8.88
CA PHE A 170 13.12 10.22 9.05
C PHE A 170 12.40 8.95 9.52
N ARG A 171 11.57 9.09 10.56
CA ARG A 171 10.62 8.06 10.95
C ARG A 171 9.32 8.26 10.22
N ILE A 172 8.87 7.19 9.55
CA ILE A 172 7.71 7.21 8.67
C ILE A 172 6.69 6.23 9.22
N SER A 173 5.59 6.75 9.78
CA SER A 173 4.43 5.94 10.18
C SER A 173 3.50 5.70 8.98
N SER A 174 2.46 4.88 9.18
CA SER A 174 1.41 4.65 8.17
C SER A 174 0.79 5.96 7.64
N LYS A 175 0.62 6.95 8.54
CA LYS A 175 -0.06 8.24 8.28
C LYS A 175 0.88 9.40 8.00
N SER A 176 2.18 9.26 8.23
CA SER A 176 3.13 10.36 7.99
C SER A 176 3.09 10.83 6.54
N PHE A 177 3.10 12.14 6.34
CA PHE A 177 3.46 12.67 5.03
C PHE A 177 4.96 12.43 4.78
N TYR A 178 5.28 11.85 3.66
CA TYR A 178 6.64 11.69 3.15
C TYR A 178 6.55 11.74 1.64
N GLN A 179 7.39 12.54 1.02
CA GLN A 179 7.31 12.75 -0.43
C GLN A 179 7.49 11.42 -1.16
N ILE A 180 6.61 11.15 -2.12
CA ILE A 180 6.58 9.87 -2.85
C ILE A 180 7.48 9.86 -4.10
N ASN A 181 8.06 11.01 -4.40
CA ASN A 181 9.00 11.19 -5.51
C ASN A 181 10.27 11.85 -4.98
#